data_17c1b670f15402d2eee45a146e3e4d58
#
_entry.id   17c1b670f15402d2eee45a146e3e4d58
#
_cell.length_a   1.000
_cell.length_b   1.000
_cell.length_c   1.000
_cell.angle_alpha   90.00
_cell.angle_beta   90.00
_cell.angle_gamma   90.00
#
_symmetry.space_group_name_H-M   'P 1'
#
loop_
_entity.id
_entity.type
_entity.pdbx_description
1 polymer ?
#
loop_
_entity_poly.entity_id
_entity_poly.type
_entity_poly.pdbx_seq_one_letter_code
_entity_poly.pdbx_strand_id
1 'polypeptide(L)'
;MVLAGFLAFLDPPKETAMEAIEKLRQLNVAVKILTGDNDVITRRICGQVNLPVEHVVLGSELDAMTPEQLSKAVEENAVFAKLSPAHKELIIAALRQNNHVVGFMGDGINDAPALKTADVGISVDSAVDIAKESSDIILLENNLLILQQGVLEGRKVFGNIIKYIKMAASSNFGNMFSVVGASAFLPFLPMLPIQVLVNNLLYDFSQTTIPTDEVD
;
A
#
# COMPACT_ATOMS: atom_id res chain seq x y z
N MET A 1 53.53 -4.97 3.79
CA MET A 1 52.16 -5.36 3.45
C MET A 1 52.00 -5.13 1.97
N VAL A 2 51.68 -6.18 1.17
CA VAL A 2 51.52 -6.07 -0.28
C VAL A 2 50.06 -6.33 -0.58
N LEU A 3 49.39 -5.39 -1.30
CA LEU A 3 48.02 -5.57 -1.77
C LEU A 3 48.00 -6.64 -2.85
N ALA A 4 47.34 -7.77 -2.62
CA ALA A 4 47.30 -8.91 -3.53
C ALA A 4 46.22 -8.79 -4.62
N GLY A 5 45.16 -8.03 -4.37
CA GLY A 5 44.08 -7.84 -5.35
C GLY A 5 42.81 -7.31 -4.70
N PHE A 6 41.76 -7.16 -5.50
CA PHE A 6 40.40 -6.77 -5.09
C PHE A 6 39.42 -7.84 -5.54
N LEU A 7 38.41 -8.10 -4.70
CA LEU A 7 37.20 -8.84 -5.06
C LEU A 7 36.08 -7.81 -5.22
N ALA A 8 35.50 -7.74 -6.42
CA ALA A 8 34.37 -6.86 -6.69
C ALA A 8 33.10 -7.71 -6.80
N PHE A 9 32.08 -7.33 -6.04
CA PHE A 9 30.75 -7.95 -6.09
C PHE A 9 29.79 -6.96 -6.76
N LEU A 10 28.96 -7.48 -7.66
CA LEU A 10 27.88 -6.74 -8.28
C LEU A 10 26.57 -7.27 -7.75
N ASP A 11 25.74 -6.38 -7.20
CA ASP A 11 24.36 -6.69 -6.82
C ASP A 11 23.42 -5.94 -7.78
N PRO A 12 22.99 -6.60 -8.89
CA PRO A 12 22.15 -5.96 -9.87
C PRO A 12 20.70 -5.83 -9.35
N PRO A 13 19.95 -4.80 -9.79
CA PRO A 13 18.52 -4.75 -9.52
C PRO A 13 17.81 -5.93 -10.15
N LYS A 14 16.67 -6.33 -9.58
CA LYS A 14 15.84 -7.39 -10.16
C LYS A 14 15.40 -7.01 -11.57
N GLU A 15 15.37 -7.95 -12.48
CA GLU A 15 15.03 -7.73 -13.91
C GLU A 15 13.65 -7.07 -14.08
N THR A 16 12.69 -7.38 -13.20
CA THR A 16 11.34 -6.84 -13.24
C THR A 16 11.19 -5.48 -12.56
N ALA A 17 12.25 -4.95 -11.92
CA ALA A 17 12.16 -3.73 -11.09
C ALA A 17 11.76 -2.50 -11.91
N MET A 18 12.40 -2.29 -13.07
CA MET A 18 12.12 -1.14 -13.94
C MET A 18 10.66 -1.15 -14.43
N GLU A 19 10.18 -2.31 -14.92
CA GLU A 19 8.81 -2.44 -15.40
C GLU A 19 7.79 -2.28 -14.28
N ALA A 20 8.06 -2.83 -13.09
CA ALA A 20 7.20 -2.72 -11.93
C ALA A 20 7.06 -1.25 -11.45
N ILE A 21 8.17 -0.51 -11.39
CA ILE A 21 8.17 0.90 -11.02
C ILE A 21 7.33 1.73 -12.00
N GLU A 22 7.51 1.51 -13.31
CA GLU A 22 6.74 2.22 -14.34
C GLU A 22 5.24 1.90 -14.25
N LYS A 23 4.87 0.63 -14.07
CA LYS A 23 3.46 0.23 -13.91
C LYS A 23 2.82 0.79 -12.65
N LEU A 24 3.55 0.81 -11.52
CA LEU A 24 3.06 1.43 -10.28
C LEU A 24 2.85 2.93 -10.48
N ARG A 25 3.76 3.61 -11.19
CA ARG A 25 3.62 5.04 -11.50
C ARG A 25 2.38 5.33 -12.36
N GLN A 26 2.07 4.47 -13.35
CA GLN A 26 0.85 4.56 -14.16
C GLN A 26 -0.43 4.42 -13.33
N LEU A 27 -0.35 3.70 -12.20
CA LEU A 27 -1.42 3.58 -11.22
C LEU A 27 -1.45 4.73 -10.19
N ASN A 28 -0.67 5.80 -10.39
CA ASN A 28 -0.48 6.90 -9.44
C ASN A 28 0.04 6.44 -8.07
N VAL A 29 0.89 5.42 -8.05
CA VAL A 29 1.63 5.00 -6.85
C VAL A 29 3.04 5.56 -6.93
N ALA A 30 3.39 6.47 -6.03
CA ALA A 30 4.74 7.01 -5.91
C ALA A 30 5.67 5.94 -5.33
N VAL A 31 6.79 5.70 -6.00
CA VAL A 31 7.81 4.76 -5.52
C VAL A 31 8.96 5.53 -4.91
N LYS A 32 9.34 5.18 -3.68
CA LYS A 32 10.48 5.74 -2.96
C LYS A 32 11.48 4.64 -2.61
N ILE A 33 12.77 4.95 -2.68
CA ILE A 33 13.86 4.02 -2.34
C ILE A 33 14.46 4.44 -1.00
N LEU A 34 14.43 3.51 -0.05
CA LEU A 34 15.00 3.66 1.27
C LEU A 34 16.10 2.59 1.48
N THR A 35 17.36 3.00 1.41
CA THR A 35 18.49 2.05 1.49
C THR A 35 19.54 2.45 2.52
N GLY A 36 20.19 1.44 3.10
CA GLY A 36 21.39 1.62 3.92
C GLY A 36 22.67 1.85 3.10
N ASP A 37 22.63 1.62 1.78
CA ASP A 37 23.75 1.79 0.88
C ASP A 37 24.20 3.27 0.76
N ASN A 38 25.41 3.45 0.23
CA ASN A 38 25.90 4.80 -0.04
C ASN A 38 25.21 5.42 -1.26
N ASP A 39 25.25 6.74 -1.32
CA ASP A 39 24.62 7.55 -2.35
C ASP A 39 25.12 7.27 -3.78
N VAL A 40 26.39 6.89 -3.93
CA VAL A 40 27.00 6.60 -5.25
C VAL A 40 26.39 5.32 -5.83
N ILE A 41 26.33 4.25 -5.03
CA ILE A 41 25.71 2.97 -5.42
C ILE A 41 24.22 3.19 -5.70
N THR A 42 23.53 3.88 -4.79
CA THR A 42 22.10 4.17 -4.90
C THR A 42 21.77 4.91 -6.20
N ARG A 43 22.51 5.97 -6.55
CA ARG A 43 22.33 6.72 -7.81
C ARG A 43 22.50 5.81 -9.02
N ARG A 44 23.50 4.92 -9.00
CA ARG A 44 23.75 3.99 -10.09
C ARG A 44 22.57 3.01 -10.27
N ILE A 45 22.07 2.45 -9.18
CA ILE A 45 20.91 1.52 -9.22
C ILE A 45 19.65 2.26 -9.71
N CYS A 46 19.38 3.46 -9.20
CA CYS A 46 18.25 4.28 -9.67
C CYS A 46 18.32 4.56 -11.17
N GLY A 47 19.51 4.84 -11.71
CA GLY A 47 19.71 5.02 -13.15
C GLY A 47 19.41 3.74 -13.96
N GLN A 48 19.69 2.56 -13.42
CA GLN A 48 19.40 1.28 -14.09
C GLN A 48 17.90 0.95 -14.13
N VAL A 49 17.12 1.45 -13.17
CA VAL A 49 15.66 1.22 -13.10
C VAL A 49 14.85 2.42 -13.59
N ASN A 50 15.46 3.38 -14.28
CA ASN A 50 14.84 4.61 -14.80
C ASN A 50 14.07 5.43 -13.76
N LEU A 51 14.52 5.39 -12.49
CA LEU A 51 13.99 6.26 -11.47
C LEU A 51 14.75 7.59 -11.51
N PRO A 52 14.11 8.73 -11.85
CA PRO A 52 14.79 10.03 -11.87
C PRO A 52 15.23 10.41 -10.46
N VAL A 53 16.50 10.78 -10.31
CA VAL A 53 17.11 11.17 -9.03
C VAL A 53 17.65 12.57 -9.16
N GLU A 54 16.90 13.55 -8.74
CA GLU A 54 17.39 14.93 -8.64
C GLU A 54 18.27 15.09 -7.42
N HIS A 55 17.79 14.64 -6.27
CA HIS A 55 18.49 14.67 -5.00
C HIS A 55 18.39 13.34 -4.26
N VAL A 56 19.48 12.96 -3.56
CA VAL A 56 19.50 11.82 -2.63
C VAL A 56 19.65 12.37 -1.24
N VAL A 57 18.67 12.20 -0.40
CA VAL A 57 18.71 12.61 1.01
C VAL A 57 19.48 11.57 1.81
N LEU A 58 20.45 12.01 2.60
CA LEU A 58 21.25 11.13 3.45
C LEU A 58 20.66 11.01 4.86
N GLY A 59 20.88 9.85 5.52
CA GLY A 59 20.47 9.67 6.91
C GLY A 59 20.96 10.77 7.83
N SER A 60 22.20 11.25 7.67
CA SER A 60 22.76 12.35 8.45
C SER A 60 22.07 13.71 8.21
N GLU A 61 21.42 13.90 7.07
CA GLU A 61 20.61 15.10 6.81
C GLU A 61 19.27 14.99 7.57
N LEU A 62 18.68 13.79 7.62
CA LEU A 62 17.44 13.55 8.36
C LEU A 62 17.61 13.81 9.86
N ASP A 63 18.77 13.45 10.43
CA ASP A 63 19.09 13.70 11.85
C ASP A 63 19.10 15.18 12.23
N ALA A 64 19.35 16.06 11.25
CA ALA A 64 19.41 17.51 11.44
C ALA A 64 18.09 18.24 11.12
N MET A 65 17.07 17.54 10.58
CA MET A 65 15.80 18.13 10.16
C MET A 65 14.84 18.34 11.32
N THR A 66 14.09 19.44 11.27
CA THR A 66 12.89 19.60 12.09
C THR A 66 11.76 18.74 11.54
N PRO A 67 10.70 18.45 12.33
CA PRO A 67 9.53 17.68 11.84
C PRO A 67 8.91 18.27 10.55
N GLU A 68 8.85 19.60 10.44
CA GLU A 68 8.31 20.28 9.27
C GLU A 68 9.23 20.11 8.04
N GLN A 69 10.54 20.18 8.24
CA GLN A 69 11.53 19.94 7.18
C GLN A 69 11.48 18.48 6.72
N LEU A 70 11.36 17.53 7.65
CA LEU A 70 11.20 16.11 7.34
C LEU A 70 9.95 15.86 6.52
N SER A 71 8.80 16.38 6.96
CA SER A 71 7.51 16.28 6.26
C SER A 71 7.63 16.73 4.80
N LYS A 72 8.32 17.86 4.55
CA LYS A 72 8.58 18.36 3.21
C LYS A 72 9.57 17.48 2.44
N ALA A 73 10.66 17.08 3.07
CA ALA A 73 11.71 16.27 2.43
C ALA A 73 11.17 14.92 1.95
N VAL A 74 10.26 14.26 2.71
CA VAL A 74 9.66 12.99 2.31
C VAL A 74 8.68 13.12 1.15
N GLU A 75 8.09 14.30 0.93
CA GLU A 75 7.26 14.58 -0.25
C GLU A 75 8.12 14.79 -1.50
N GLU A 76 9.08 15.67 -1.41
CA GLU A 76 9.85 16.18 -2.55
C GLU A 76 10.88 15.17 -3.08
N ASN A 77 11.36 14.25 -2.24
CA ASN A 77 12.43 13.32 -2.62
C ASN A 77 11.94 11.89 -2.77
N ALA A 78 12.45 11.20 -3.79
CA ALA A 78 12.15 9.80 -4.06
C ALA A 78 13.22 8.84 -3.50
N VAL A 79 14.43 9.34 -3.16
CA VAL A 79 15.57 8.47 -2.84
C VAL A 79 16.27 8.93 -1.55
N PHE A 80 16.42 7.98 -0.64
CA PHE A 80 17.04 8.16 0.66
C PHE A 80 18.12 7.09 0.86
N ALA A 81 19.34 7.52 1.18
CA ALA A 81 20.51 6.64 1.27
C ALA A 81 21.24 6.75 2.63
N LYS A 82 22.12 5.80 2.92
CA LYS A 82 22.83 5.70 4.21
C LYS A 82 21.88 5.70 5.41
N LEU A 83 20.74 5.05 5.27
CA LEU A 83 19.72 5.00 6.30
C LEU A 83 20.04 3.95 7.37
N SER A 84 19.80 4.30 8.62
CA SER A 84 19.62 3.34 9.72
C SER A 84 18.18 2.77 9.70
N PRO A 85 17.92 1.66 10.41
CA PRO A 85 16.55 1.16 10.59
C PRO A 85 15.57 2.22 11.13
N ALA A 86 16.01 3.03 12.10
CA ALA A 86 15.22 4.12 12.68
C ALA A 86 14.87 5.22 11.65
N HIS A 87 15.77 5.51 10.72
CA HIS A 87 15.48 6.47 9.65
C HIS A 87 14.40 5.97 8.71
N LYS A 88 14.36 4.66 8.38
CA LYS A 88 13.31 4.07 7.54
C LYS A 88 11.93 4.22 8.22
N GLU A 89 11.85 3.87 9.50
CA GLU A 89 10.64 4.04 10.30
C GLU A 89 10.19 5.52 10.35
N LEU A 90 11.13 6.44 10.58
CA LEU A 90 10.87 7.88 10.63
C LEU A 90 10.29 8.42 9.32
N ILE A 91 10.84 8.03 8.17
CA ILE A 91 10.34 8.42 6.84
C ILE A 91 8.92 7.90 6.62
N ILE A 92 8.65 6.63 6.96
CA ILE A 92 7.33 6.01 6.82
C ILE A 92 6.32 6.72 7.71
N ALA A 93 6.67 6.98 8.97
CA ALA A 93 5.80 7.71 9.89
C ALA A 93 5.49 9.13 9.40
N ALA A 94 6.47 9.84 8.84
CA ALA A 94 6.27 11.17 8.28
C ALA A 94 5.32 11.15 7.06
N LEU A 95 5.47 10.19 6.15
CA LEU A 95 4.55 10.02 5.02
C LEU A 95 3.11 9.73 5.47
N ARG A 96 2.92 8.89 6.49
CA ARG A 96 1.60 8.61 7.07
C ARG A 96 1.00 9.84 7.75
N GLN A 97 1.81 10.65 8.45
CA GLN A 97 1.37 11.93 9.01
C GLN A 97 0.93 12.93 7.94
N ASN A 98 1.52 12.85 6.75
CA ASN A 98 1.12 13.61 5.56
C ASN A 98 -0.14 13.04 4.87
N ASN A 99 -0.86 12.10 5.51
CA ASN A 99 -2.08 11.44 5.02
C ASN A 99 -1.87 10.54 3.79
N HIS A 100 -0.67 10.02 3.58
CA HIS A 100 -0.44 8.97 2.58
C HIS A 100 -0.70 7.58 3.15
N VAL A 101 -1.17 6.68 2.31
CA VAL A 101 -1.18 5.25 2.57
C VAL A 101 0.15 4.68 2.10
N VAL A 102 0.91 4.10 3.00
CA VAL A 102 2.29 3.69 2.76
C VAL A 102 2.42 2.16 2.79
N GLY A 103 2.79 1.58 1.65
CA GLY A 103 3.30 0.21 1.59
C GLY A 103 4.83 0.22 1.70
N PHE A 104 5.39 -0.62 2.55
CA PHE A 104 6.84 -0.78 2.66
C PHE A 104 7.24 -2.22 2.37
N MET A 105 8.24 -2.39 1.49
CA MET A 105 8.80 -3.70 1.18
C MET A 105 10.20 -3.83 1.77
N GLY A 106 10.43 -4.92 2.51
CA GLY A 106 11.71 -5.23 3.12
C GLY A 106 11.91 -6.73 3.31
N ASP A 107 13.18 -7.18 3.32
CA ASP A 107 13.55 -8.59 3.44
C ASP A 107 14.57 -8.86 4.57
N GLY A 108 15.12 -7.81 5.15
CA GLY A 108 16.16 -7.88 6.18
C GLY A 108 15.63 -7.72 7.62
N ILE A 109 16.46 -8.13 8.57
CA ILE A 109 16.19 -7.94 10.02
C ILE A 109 15.98 -6.45 10.34
N ASN A 110 16.72 -5.58 9.67
CA ASN A 110 16.69 -4.14 9.89
C ASN A 110 15.42 -3.47 9.35
N ASP A 111 14.60 -4.20 8.58
CA ASP A 111 13.37 -3.69 8.00
C ASP A 111 12.13 -3.95 8.87
N ALA A 112 12.25 -4.82 9.89
CA ALA A 112 11.13 -5.20 10.74
C ALA A 112 10.39 -4.02 11.40
N PRO A 113 11.05 -2.98 11.96
CA PRO A 113 10.35 -1.81 12.49
C PRO A 113 9.60 -1.03 11.40
N ALA A 114 10.22 -0.84 10.25
CA ALA A 114 9.62 -0.15 9.10
C ALA A 114 8.42 -0.90 8.53
N LEU A 115 8.49 -2.25 8.41
CA LEU A 115 7.39 -3.12 8.01
C LEU A 115 6.17 -2.96 8.91
N LYS A 116 6.38 -2.89 10.23
CA LYS A 116 5.29 -2.69 11.22
C LYS A 116 4.73 -1.27 11.24
N THR A 117 5.53 -0.28 10.89
CA THR A 117 5.13 1.13 10.90
C THR A 117 4.33 1.49 9.64
N ALA A 118 4.54 0.80 8.53
CA ALA A 118 3.78 0.99 7.30
C ALA A 118 2.29 0.64 7.47
N ASP A 119 1.43 1.13 6.57
CA ASP A 119 0.02 0.70 6.51
C ASP A 119 -0.10 -0.70 5.91
N VAL A 120 0.86 -1.09 5.05
CA VAL A 120 0.99 -2.44 4.50
C VAL A 120 2.47 -2.81 4.47
N GLY A 121 2.88 -3.70 5.37
CA GLY A 121 4.21 -4.32 5.36
C GLY A 121 4.25 -5.48 4.36
N ILE A 122 5.22 -5.47 3.45
CA ILE A 122 5.37 -6.48 2.40
C ILE A 122 6.75 -7.13 2.52
N SER A 123 6.80 -8.45 2.52
CA SER A 123 8.06 -9.19 2.49
C SER A 123 8.07 -10.20 1.34
N VAL A 124 9.17 -10.91 1.17
CA VAL A 124 9.34 -11.97 0.15
C VAL A 124 9.58 -13.32 0.81
N ASP A 125 9.30 -14.41 0.12
CA ASP A 125 9.49 -15.75 0.67
C ASP A 125 10.95 -16.05 1.05
N SER A 126 11.90 -15.47 0.34
CA SER A 126 13.34 -15.57 0.63
C SER A 126 13.84 -14.69 1.79
N ALA A 127 12.96 -13.86 2.37
CA ALA A 127 13.34 -12.97 3.46
C ALA A 127 13.61 -13.73 4.76
N VAL A 128 14.29 -13.05 5.69
CA VAL A 128 14.52 -13.58 7.04
C VAL A 128 13.20 -13.68 7.82
N ASP A 129 13.10 -14.63 8.74
CA ASP A 129 11.86 -14.95 9.46
C ASP A 129 11.26 -13.72 10.16
N ILE A 130 12.10 -12.90 10.79
CA ILE A 130 11.64 -11.69 11.51
C ILE A 130 11.01 -10.64 10.55
N ALA A 131 11.47 -10.55 9.31
CA ALA A 131 10.86 -9.69 8.30
C ALA A 131 9.49 -10.23 7.86
N LYS A 132 9.39 -11.55 7.65
CA LYS A 132 8.12 -12.22 7.33
C LYS A 132 7.10 -12.07 8.46
N GLU A 133 7.49 -12.27 9.70
CA GLU A 133 6.62 -12.11 10.88
C GLU A 133 6.18 -10.65 11.13
N SER A 134 6.94 -9.71 10.59
CA SER A 134 6.65 -8.28 10.70
C SER A 134 5.85 -7.72 9.52
N SER A 135 5.59 -8.53 8.50
CA SER A 135 4.86 -8.13 7.29
C SER A 135 3.40 -8.60 7.31
N ASP A 136 2.54 -7.86 6.61
CA ASP A 136 1.13 -8.22 6.38
C ASP A 136 0.99 -9.15 5.18
N ILE A 137 1.89 -9.01 4.19
CA ILE A 137 1.87 -9.75 2.93
C ILE A 137 3.24 -10.35 2.66
N ILE A 138 3.28 -11.62 2.26
CA ILE A 138 4.49 -12.30 1.81
C ILE A 138 4.32 -12.64 0.32
N LEU A 139 5.20 -12.10 -0.52
CA LEU A 139 5.26 -12.44 -1.94
C LEU A 139 5.96 -13.80 -2.11
N LEU A 140 5.25 -14.79 -2.62
CA LEU A 140 5.77 -16.14 -2.82
C LEU A 140 6.67 -16.25 -4.05
N GLU A 141 6.51 -15.33 -5.00
CA GLU A 141 7.31 -15.25 -6.20
C GLU A 141 8.26 -14.05 -6.16
N ASN A 142 9.47 -14.24 -6.69
CA ASN A 142 10.47 -13.16 -6.78
C ASN A 142 10.22 -12.22 -7.98
N ASN A 143 8.98 -11.78 -8.12
CA ASN A 143 8.51 -10.93 -9.22
C ASN A 143 7.80 -9.68 -8.70
N LEU A 144 8.41 -8.51 -8.90
CA LEU A 144 7.86 -7.24 -8.43
C LEU A 144 6.58 -6.79 -9.17
N LEU A 145 6.27 -7.37 -10.34
CA LEU A 145 5.02 -7.08 -11.06
C LEU A 145 3.78 -7.53 -10.30
N ILE A 146 3.92 -8.47 -9.36
CA ILE A 146 2.83 -8.91 -8.48
C ILE A 146 2.31 -7.73 -7.63
N LEU A 147 3.17 -6.78 -7.27
CA LEU A 147 2.73 -5.58 -6.54
C LEU A 147 1.72 -4.75 -7.33
N GLN A 148 1.97 -4.58 -8.63
CA GLN A 148 1.04 -3.87 -9.51
C GLN A 148 -0.31 -4.59 -9.60
N GLN A 149 -0.30 -5.91 -9.73
CA GLN A 149 -1.52 -6.72 -9.72
C GLN A 149 -2.25 -6.61 -8.38
N GLY A 150 -1.52 -6.67 -7.26
CA GLY A 150 -2.07 -6.50 -5.92
C GLY A 150 -2.77 -5.14 -5.73
N VAL A 151 -2.19 -4.06 -6.25
CA VAL A 151 -2.82 -2.73 -6.22
C VAL A 151 -4.11 -2.69 -7.05
N LEU A 152 -4.12 -3.27 -8.24
CA LEU A 152 -5.30 -3.33 -9.10
C LEU A 152 -6.43 -4.14 -8.44
N GLU A 153 -6.13 -5.36 -7.99
CA GLU A 153 -7.12 -6.21 -7.32
C GLU A 153 -7.63 -5.58 -6.02
N GLY A 154 -6.74 -4.98 -5.23
CA GLY A 154 -7.13 -4.27 -4.00
C GLY A 154 -8.09 -3.11 -4.28
N ARG A 155 -7.86 -2.32 -5.31
CA ARG A 155 -8.76 -1.23 -5.74
C ARG A 155 -10.12 -1.76 -6.20
N LYS A 156 -10.13 -2.86 -6.98
CA LYS A 156 -11.35 -3.52 -7.43
C LYS A 156 -12.18 -4.04 -6.25
N VAL A 157 -11.54 -4.76 -5.34
CA VAL A 157 -12.20 -5.27 -4.12
C VAL A 157 -12.77 -4.12 -3.28
N PHE A 158 -12.00 -3.07 -3.05
CA PHE A 158 -12.46 -1.89 -2.30
C PHE A 158 -13.65 -1.21 -2.98
N GLY A 159 -13.61 -1.03 -4.30
CA GLY A 159 -14.73 -0.48 -5.07
C GLY A 159 -15.99 -1.32 -4.92
N ASN A 160 -15.88 -2.64 -4.99
CA ASN A 160 -17.01 -3.56 -4.79
C ASN A 160 -17.56 -3.52 -3.36
N ILE A 161 -16.69 -3.42 -2.34
CA ILE A 161 -17.11 -3.24 -0.94
C ILE A 161 -17.90 -1.93 -0.78
N ILE A 162 -17.44 -0.82 -1.37
CA ILE A 162 -18.15 0.47 -1.31
C ILE A 162 -19.50 0.38 -2.03
N LYS A 163 -19.59 -0.30 -3.18
CA LYS A 163 -20.88 -0.56 -3.87
C LYS A 163 -21.83 -1.31 -2.95
N TYR A 164 -21.37 -2.42 -2.34
CA TYR A 164 -22.16 -3.22 -1.42
C TYR A 164 -22.70 -2.38 -0.25
N ILE A 165 -21.82 -1.62 0.43
CA ILE A 165 -22.19 -0.78 1.57
C ILE A 165 -23.24 0.27 1.16
N LYS A 166 -23.03 0.96 0.03
CA LYS A 166 -23.98 1.96 -0.47
C LYS A 166 -25.34 1.36 -0.79
N MET A 167 -25.37 0.22 -1.47
CA MET A 167 -26.60 -0.48 -1.82
C MET A 167 -27.33 -0.97 -0.58
N ALA A 168 -26.63 -1.65 0.34
CA ALA A 168 -27.21 -2.17 1.58
C ALA A 168 -27.77 -1.07 2.47
N ALA A 169 -27.02 0.02 2.67
CA ALA A 169 -27.46 1.17 3.42
C ALA A 169 -28.70 1.83 2.79
N SER A 170 -28.65 2.07 1.47
CA SER A 170 -29.78 2.69 0.74
C SER A 170 -31.07 1.86 0.85
N SER A 171 -30.97 0.54 0.68
CA SER A 171 -32.11 -0.36 0.79
C SER A 171 -32.71 -0.36 2.21
N ASN A 172 -31.87 -0.51 3.23
CA ASN A 172 -32.31 -0.55 4.62
C ASN A 172 -32.95 0.76 5.06
N PHE A 173 -32.32 1.91 4.74
CA PHE A 173 -32.89 3.23 5.03
C PHE A 173 -34.19 3.46 4.24
N GLY A 174 -34.24 3.12 2.96
CA GLY A 174 -35.41 3.23 2.13
C GLY A 174 -36.60 2.43 2.69
N ASN A 175 -36.38 1.17 3.06
CA ASN A 175 -37.39 0.32 3.68
C ASN A 175 -37.88 0.91 5.01
N MET A 176 -36.95 1.31 5.90
CA MET A 176 -37.31 1.84 7.21
C MET A 176 -38.13 3.13 7.08
N PHE A 177 -37.69 4.10 6.30
CA PHE A 177 -38.41 5.37 6.13
C PHE A 177 -39.73 5.18 5.40
N SER A 178 -39.83 4.23 4.45
CA SER A 178 -41.08 3.92 3.77
C SER A 178 -42.13 3.34 4.73
N VAL A 179 -41.69 2.40 5.59
CA VAL A 179 -42.61 1.78 6.58
C VAL A 179 -43.04 2.81 7.62
N VAL A 180 -42.13 3.62 8.16
CA VAL A 180 -42.45 4.68 9.14
C VAL A 180 -43.37 5.72 8.51
N GLY A 181 -43.07 6.21 7.31
CA GLY A 181 -43.90 7.18 6.60
C GLY A 181 -45.30 6.61 6.30
N ALA A 182 -45.37 5.41 5.76
CA ALA A 182 -46.67 4.78 5.48
C ALA A 182 -47.50 4.52 6.76
N SER A 183 -46.86 4.13 7.86
CA SER A 183 -47.55 3.88 9.15
C SER A 183 -48.17 5.14 9.74
N ALA A 184 -47.70 6.35 9.37
CA ALA A 184 -48.32 7.61 9.80
C ALA A 184 -49.66 7.92 9.13
N PHE A 185 -49.91 7.35 7.92
CA PHE A 185 -51.09 7.65 7.12
C PHE A 185 -52.04 6.45 6.96
N LEU A 186 -51.55 5.24 7.16
CA LEU A 186 -52.33 4.02 6.95
C LEU A 186 -52.82 3.44 8.31
N PRO A 187 -54.10 3.02 8.42
CA PRO A 187 -54.64 2.40 9.63
C PRO A 187 -54.25 0.92 9.83
N PHE A 188 -53.32 0.42 9.02
CA PHE A 188 -52.82 -0.95 9.07
C PHE A 188 -51.32 -0.98 8.86
N LEU A 189 -50.66 -2.10 9.22
CA LEU A 189 -49.19 -2.26 8.99
C LEU A 189 -48.91 -2.32 7.50
N PRO A 190 -48.06 -1.39 6.96
CA PRO A 190 -47.75 -1.33 5.51
C PRO A 190 -47.03 -2.55 5.00
N MET A 191 -46.23 -3.22 5.84
CA MET A 191 -45.52 -4.45 5.52
C MET A 191 -45.58 -5.42 6.71
N LEU A 192 -45.91 -6.67 6.43
CA LEU A 192 -45.80 -7.75 7.41
C LEU A 192 -44.32 -8.15 7.61
N PRO A 193 -43.92 -8.66 8.78
CA PRO A 193 -42.53 -9.08 9.04
C PRO A 193 -42.01 -10.11 8.02
N ILE A 194 -42.86 -11.00 7.54
CA ILE A 194 -42.49 -11.97 6.52
C ILE A 194 -42.19 -11.33 5.17
N GLN A 195 -42.88 -10.26 4.80
CA GLN A 195 -42.64 -9.52 3.57
C GLN A 195 -41.30 -8.75 3.64
N VAL A 196 -40.96 -8.19 4.81
CA VAL A 196 -39.66 -7.58 5.05
C VAL A 196 -38.55 -8.60 4.92
N LEU A 197 -38.71 -9.79 5.53
CA LEU A 197 -37.75 -10.89 5.45
C LEU A 197 -37.51 -11.35 4.01
N VAL A 198 -38.59 -11.60 3.26
CA VAL A 198 -38.50 -12.02 1.86
C VAL A 198 -37.84 -10.95 0.99
N ASN A 199 -38.19 -9.68 1.19
CA ASN A 199 -37.58 -8.57 0.47
C ASN A 199 -36.06 -8.50 0.73
N ASN A 200 -35.62 -8.61 1.99
CA ASN A 200 -34.20 -8.61 2.35
C ASN A 200 -33.48 -9.82 1.73
N LEU A 201 -34.09 -11.01 1.78
CA LEU A 201 -33.49 -12.21 1.18
C LEU A 201 -33.31 -12.06 -0.34
N LEU A 202 -34.31 -11.54 -1.04
CA LEU A 202 -34.22 -11.28 -2.48
C LEU A 202 -33.14 -10.22 -2.80
N TYR A 203 -33.05 -9.20 -1.95
CA TYR A 203 -32.05 -8.18 -2.07
C TYR A 203 -30.62 -8.74 -1.85
N ASP A 204 -30.39 -9.51 -0.79
CA ASP A 204 -29.12 -10.16 -0.51
C ASP A 204 -28.70 -11.08 -1.66
N PHE A 205 -29.67 -11.85 -2.20
CA PHE A 205 -29.41 -12.70 -3.36
C PHE A 205 -28.98 -11.88 -4.59
N SER A 206 -29.60 -10.73 -4.84
CA SER A 206 -29.25 -9.87 -5.95
C SER A 206 -27.82 -9.29 -5.86
N GLN A 207 -27.28 -9.18 -4.65
CA GLN A 207 -25.93 -8.63 -4.40
C GLN A 207 -24.80 -9.66 -4.58
N THR A 208 -25.11 -10.95 -4.74
CA THR A 208 -24.10 -12.01 -4.91
C THR A 208 -23.23 -11.82 -6.16
N THR A 209 -23.67 -11.01 -7.12
CA THR A 209 -22.92 -10.72 -8.35
C THR A 209 -21.92 -9.57 -8.21
N ILE A 210 -22.00 -8.75 -7.13
CA ILE A 210 -21.10 -7.61 -6.92
C ILE A 210 -19.61 -7.99 -6.96
N PRO A 211 -19.15 -9.10 -6.34
CA PRO A 211 -17.74 -9.49 -6.35
C PRO A 211 -17.17 -9.76 -7.75
N THR A 212 -18.03 -10.08 -8.73
CA THR A 212 -17.63 -10.35 -10.12
C THR A 212 -17.66 -9.10 -11.01
N ASP A 213 -18.08 -7.96 -10.45
CA ASP A 213 -18.16 -6.71 -11.20
C ASP A 213 -16.76 -6.09 -11.40
N GLU A 214 -16.51 -5.59 -12.60
CA GLU A 214 -15.31 -4.83 -12.90
C GLU A 214 -15.54 -3.37 -12.52
N VAL A 215 -14.65 -2.85 -11.70
CA VAL A 215 -14.69 -1.46 -11.24
C VAL A 215 -13.65 -0.69 -12.02
N ASP A 216 -14.07 0.34 -12.75
CA ASP A 216 -13.19 1.30 -13.45
C ASP A 216 -12.45 2.22 -12.47
#